data_cf31c4f609b1f88bae81d93bed295c5a
#
_entry.id   cf31c4f609b1f88bae81d93bed295c5a
#
_cell.length_a   1.000
_cell.length_b   1.000
_cell.length_c   1.000
_cell.angle_alpha   90.00
_cell.angle_beta   90.00
_cell.angle_gamma   90.00
#
_symmetry.space_group_name_H-M   'P 1'
#
loop_
_entity.id
_entity.type
_entity.pdbx_description
1 polymer ?
#
loop_
_entity_poly.entity_id
_entity_poly.type
_entity_poly.pdbx_seq_one_letter_code
_entity_poly.pdbx_strand_id
1 'polypeptide(L)'
;MYASYIEMRLKPGKMADAIEMAKQMEADLGQMGMKQFIIVDRGNDNSTVLALYDTAEDQEAAGPKSAEIVSRFMDVIAAPPDRKQVEVPINFTF
;
A
#
# COMPACT_ATOMS: atom_id res chain seq x y z
N MET A 1 8.00 12.69 -8.31
CA MET A 1 7.02 11.71 -7.78
C MET A 1 7.67 10.82 -6.75
N TYR A 2 6.91 10.45 -5.75
CA TYR A 2 7.38 9.63 -4.63
C TYR A 2 6.46 8.44 -4.43
N ALA A 3 7.00 7.36 -3.87
CA ALA A 3 6.21 6.18 -3.59
C ALA A 3 6.43 5.69 -2.16
N SER A 4 5.37 5.20 -1.54
CA SER A 4 5.49 4.29 -0.41
C SER A 4 5.53 2.87 -0.98
N TYR A 5 6.60 2.17 -0.74
CA TYR A 5 6.84 0.80 -1.19
C TYR A 5 6.74 -0.13 0.01
N ILE A 6 5.80 -1.06 -0.04
CA ILE A 6 5.52 -1.93 1.10
C ILE A 6 5.61 -3.38 0.64
N GLU A 7 6.50 -4.14 1.25
CA GLU A 7 6.52 -5.59 1.11
C GLU A 7 5.77 -6.22 2.27
N MET A 8 4.87 -7.14 1.94
CA MET A 8 3.93 -7.71 2.87
C MET A 8 3.87 -9.22 2.69
N ARG A 9 3.96 -9.95 3.79
CA ARG A 9 3.67 -11.37 3.79
C ARG A 9 2.35 -11.60 4.49
N LEU A 10 1.43 -12.26 3.82
CA LEU A 10 0.12 -12.57 4.35
C LEU A 10 0.11 -13.95 5.02
N LYS A 11 -0.81 -14.14 5.94
CA LYS A 11 -1.07 -15.46 6.48
C LYS A 11 -1.55 -16.40 5.36
N PRO A 12 -1.26 -17.71 5.45
CA PRO A 12 -1.65 -18.65 4.40
C PRO A 12 -3.13 -18.54 4.02
N GLY A 13 -3.39 -18.40 2.71
CA GLY A 13 -4.76 -18.34 2.17
C GLY A 13 -5.49 -17.02 2.37
N LYS A 14 -4.82 -15.96 2.84
CA LYS A 14 -5.47 -14.67 3.16
C LYS A 14 -5.34 -13.61 2.08
N MET A 15 -4.72 -13.93 0.93
CA MET A 15 -4.56 -12.95 -0.16
C MET A 15 -5.91 -12.43 -0.66
N ALA A 16 -6.88 -13.32 -0.88
CA ALA A 16 -8.21 -12.93 -1.35
C ALA A 16 -8.92 -12.01 -0.34
N ASP A 17 -8.79 -12.30 0.95
CA ASP A 17 -9.37 -11.46 2.01
C ASP A 17 -8.72 -10.07 2.03
N ALA A 18 -7.39 -10.01 1.89
CA ALA A 18 -6.65 -8.75 1.86
C ALA A 18 -7.06 -7.89 0.66
N ILE A 19 -7.21 -8.49 -0.52
CA ILE A 19 -7.67 -7.80 -1.72
C ILE A 19 -9.08 -7.24 -1.52
N GLU A 20 -9.98 -8.02 -0.97
CA GLU A 20 -11.35 -7.57 -0.71
C GLU A 20 -11.39 -6.43 0.30
N MET A 21 -10.59 -6.50 1.37
CA MET A 21 -10.45 -5.42 2.34
C MET A 21 -9.96 -4.13 1.68
N ALA A 22 -8.98 -4.23 0.78
CA ALA A 22 -8.45 -3.08 0.04
C ALA A 22 -9.52 -2.45 -0.86
N LYS A 23 -10.32 -3.27 -1.55
CA LYS A 23 -11.43 -2.77 -2.37
C LYS A 23 -12.45 -1.99 -1.56
N GLN A 24 -12.75 -2.45 -0.36
CA GLN A 24 -13.70 -1.78 0.54
C GLN A 24 -13.16 -0.46 1.08
N MET A 25 -11.85 -0.25 1.05
CA MET A 25 -11.19 0.96 1.53
C MET A 25 -10.87 1.96 0.41
N GLU A 26 -11.37 1.76 -0.80
CA GLU A 26 -11.06 2.63 -1.95
C GLU A 26 -11.32 4.12 -1.64
N ALA A 27 -12.46 4.43 -1.04
CA ALA A 27 -12.82 5.80 -0.70
C ALA A 27 -11.84 6.42 0.32
N ASP A 28 -11.45 5.67 1.34
CA ASP A 28 -10.47 6.12 2.34
C ASP A 28 -9.10 6.33 1.71
N LEU A 29 -8.67 5.41 0.85
CA LEU A 29 -7.41 5.50 0.14
C LEU A 29 -7.38 6.73 -0.78
N GLY A 30 -8.48 7.02 -1.46
CA GLY A 30 -8.59 8.18 -2.34
C GLY A 30 -8.47 9.53 -1.63
N GLN A 31 -8.70 9.56 -0.33
CA GLN A 31 -8.58 10.78 0.49
C GLN A 31 -7.18 11.03 1.04
N MET A 32 -6.24 10.13 0.79
CA MET A 32 -4.88 10.22 1.34
C MET A 32 -3.93 11.09 0.52
N GLY A 33 -4.40 11.68 -0.58
CA GLY A 33 -3.55 12.50 -1.44
C GLY A 33 -2.65 11.71 -2.39
N MET A 34 -2.81 10.40 -2.47
CA MET A 34 -2.08 9.58 -3.43
C MET A 34 -2.71 9.64 -4.81
N LYS A 35 -1.90 9.42 -5.84
CA LYS A 35 -2.35 9.38 -7.24
C LYS A 35 -2.75 7.98 -7.67
N GLN A 36 -2.04 6.98 -7.19
CA GLN A 36 -2.31 5.58 -7.52
C GLN A 36 -2.03 4.71 -6.32
N PHE A 37 -2.80 3.66 -6.20
CA PHE A 37 -2.60 2.60 -5.21
C PHE A 37 -2.61 1.28 -5.95
N ILE A 38 -1.50 0.55 -5.85
CA ILE A 38 -1.30 -0.68 -6.61
C ILE A 38 -0.94 -1.80 -5.65
N ILE A 39 -1.65 -2.91 -5.75
CA ILE A 39 -1.30 -4.15 -5.04
C ILE A 39 -0.88 -5.18 -6.08
N VAL A 40 0.29 -5.74 -5.88
CA VAL A 40 0.82 -6.83 -6.72
C VAL A 40 0.82 -8.11 -5.90
N ASP A 41 0.16 -9.13 -6.43
CA ASP A 41 0.22 -10.49 -5.88
C ASP A 41 1.43 -11.20 -6.50
N ARG A 42 2.45 -11.48 -5.66
CA ARG A 42 3.68 -12.16 -6.12
C ARG A 42 3.61 -13.66 -5.97
N GLY A 43 2.48 -14.20 -5.52
CA GLY A 43 2.34 -15.62 -5.24
C GLY A 43 2.86 -16.02 -3.85
N ASN A 44 2.47 -17.20 -3.41
CA ASN A 44 2.89 -17.77 -2.12
C ASN A 44 2.61 -16.86 -0.92
N ASP A 45 1.47 -16.16 -0.93
CA ASP A 45 1.04 -15.23 0.11
C ASP A 45 1.94 -13.99 0.26
N ASN A 46 2.71 -13.65 -0.76
CA ASN A 46 3.54 -12.46 -0.80
C ASN A 46 2.89 -11.37 -1.65
N SER A 47 2.98 -10.14 -1.19
CA SER A 47 2.41 -8.98 -1.87
C SER A 47 3.38 -7.80 -1.84
N THR A 48 3.34 -6.99 -2.89
CA THR A 48 3.99 -5.67 -2.92
C THR A 48 2.90 -4.63 -3.11
N VAL A 49 2.95 -3.58 -2.28
CA VAL A 49 2.02 -2.46 -2.37
C VAL A 49 2.80 -1.20 -2.72
N LEU A 50 2.30 -0.46 -3.70
CA LEU A 50 2.84 0.84 -4.09
C LEU A 50 1.75 1.88 -3.93
N ALA A 51 2.07 2.94 -3.21
CA ALA A 51 1.24 4.14 -3.13
C ALA A 51 2.03 5.30 -3.71
N LEU A 52 1.53 5.91 -4.78
CA LEU A 52 2.23 6.94 -5.54
C LEU A 52 1.70 8.32 -5.18
N TYR A 53 2.63 9.27 -4.92
CA TYR A 53 2.34 10.64 -4.55
C TYR A 53 3.09 11.61 -5.48
N ASP A 54 2.50 12.77 -5.76
CA ASP A 54 3.16 13.80 -6.56
C ASP A 54 4.36 14.42 -5.85
N THR A 55 4.25 14.64 -4.53
CA THR A 55 5.29 15.31 -3.74
C THR A 55 5.64 14.52 -2.49
N ALA A 56 6.82 14.81 -1.94
CA ALA A 56 7.25 14.25 -0.66
C ALA A 56 6.33 14.71 0.48
N GLU A 57 5.82 15.93 0.41
CA GLU A 57 4.91 16.49 1.42
C GLU A 57 3.59 15.75 1.46
N ASP A 58 3.03 15.40 0.29
CA ASP A 58 1.82 14.58 0.21
C ASP A 58 2.04 13.20 0.84
N GLN A 59 3.20 12.61 0.58
CA GLN A 59 3.58 11.31 1.15
C GLN A 59 3.68 11.39 2.68
N GLU A 60 4.34 12.41 3.21
CA GLU A 60 4.49 12.61 4.65
C GLU A 60 3.14 12.87 5.32
N ALA A 61 2.28 13.67 4.69
CA ALA A 61 0.94 13.98 5.22
C ALA A 61 0.06 12.72 5.32
N ALA A 62 0.30 11.72 4.46
CA ALA A 62 -0.44 10.46 4.47
C ALA A 62 0.01 9.49 5.58
N GLY A 63 1.14 9.76 6.25
CA GLY A 63 1.75 8.85 7.21
C GLY A 63 0.80 8.37 8.32
N PRO A 64 0.12 9.27 9.07
CA PRO A 64 -0.80 8.87 10.12
C PRO A 64 -1.96 8.00 9.62
N LYS A 65 -2.52 8.34 8.47
CA LYS A 65 -3.61 7.58 7.85
C LYS A 65 -3.13 6.23 7.34
N SER A 66 -1.92 6.17 6.79
CA SER A 66 -1.28 4.93 6.38
C SER A 66 -1.14 3.96 7.55
N ALA A 67 -0.69 4.43 8.70
CA ALA A 67 -0.55 3.60 9.89
C ALA A 67 -1.91 3.03 10.33
N GLU A 68 -2.96 3.85 10.30
CA GLU A 68 -4.32 3.41 10.60
C GLU A 68 -4.79 2.32 9.64
N ILE A 69 -4.55 2.51 8.35
CA ILE A 69 -4.96 1.53 7.32
C ILE A 69 -4.19 0.23 7.50
N VAL A 70 -2.88 0.28 7.71
CA VAL A 70 -2.07 -0.92 7.97
C VAL A 70 -2.60 -1.67 9.17
N SER A 71 -3.03 -0.95 10.23
CA SER A 71 -3.57 -1.59 11.43
C SER A 71 -4.80 -2.45 11.15
N ARG A 72 -5.61 -2.08 10.16
CA ARG A 72 -6.79 -2.85 9.75
C ARG A 72 -6.43 -4.18 9.09
N PHE A 73 -5.22 -4.29 8.51
CA PHE A 73 -4.75 -5.51 7.86
C PHE A 73 -4.01 -6.47 8.79
N MET A 74 -3.80 -6.11 10.06
CA MET A 74 -2.98 -6.89 10.98
C MET A 74 -3.46 -8.33 11.15
N ASP A 75 -4.76 -8.59 11.04
CA ASP A 75 -5.33 -9.92 11.17
C ASP A 75 -4.95 -10.86 10.01
N VAL A 76 -4.62 -10.30 8.85
CA VAL A 76 -4.28 -11.07 7.64
C VAL A 76 -2.79 -11.05 7.33
N ILE A 77 -2.00 -10.24 8.03
CA ILE A 77 -0.56 -10.10 7.83
C ILE A 77 0.19 -11.10 8.73
N ALA A 78 1.14 -11.85 8.15
CA ALA A 78 1.92 -12.85 8.88
C ALA A 78 3.07 -12.24 9.68
N ALA A 79 3.57 -11.09 9.25
CA ALA A 79 4.70 -10.40 9.89
C ALA A 79 4.55 -8.89 9.66
N PRO A 80 5.17 -8.02 10.49
CA PRO A 80 5.12 -6.58 10.27
C PRO A 80 5.56 -6.22 8.85
N PRO A 81 4.81 -5.35 8.13
CA PRO A 81 5.18 -4.95 6.78
C PRO A 81 6.46 -4.13 6.78
N ASP A 82 7.30 -4.36 5.78
CA ASP A 82 8.49 -3.55 5.53
C ASP A 82 8.11 -2.41 4.59
N ARG A 83 8.07 -1.19 5.11
CA ARG A 83 7.67 0.01 4.38
C ARG A 83 8.88 0.91 4.13
N LYS A 84 9.06 1.31 2.87
CA LYS A 84 10.09 2.26 2.46
C LYS A 84 9.46 3.43 1.73
N GLN A 85 10.00 4.62 1.95
CA GLN A 85 9.67 5.81 1.18
C GLN A 85 10.77 6.02 0.15
N VAL A 86 10.40 6.01 -1.13
CA VAL A 86 11.36 6.06 -2.24
C VAL A 86 10.95 7.10 -3.26
N GLU A 87 11.94 7.59 -4.00
CA GLU A 87 11.70 8.48 -5.13
C GLU A 87 11.40 7.64 -6.38
N VAL A 88 10.48 8.12 -7.21
CA VAL A 88 10.15 7.51 -8.51
C VAL A 88 10.70 8.44 -9.59
N PRO A 89 11.88 8.17 -10.16
CA PRO A 89 12.51 9.07 -11.12
C PRO A 89 11.87 9.02 -12.50
N ILE A 90 11.23 7.91 -12.86
CA ILE A 90 10.57 7.76 -14.16
C ILE A 90 9.19 7.13 -13.97
N ASN A 91 8.17 7.78 -14.51
CA ASN A 91 6.81 7.26 -14.55
C ASN A 91 6.16 7.71 -15.84
N PHE A 92 6.17 6.83 -16.84
CA PHE A 92 5.51 7.09 -18.12
C PHE A 92 4.08 6.56 -18.08
N THR A 93 3.16 7.36 -18.60
CA THR A 93 1.77 6.93 -18.83
C THR A 93 1.52 6.94 -20.34
N PHE A 94 1.08 5.82 -20.86
CA PHE A 94 0.86 5.64 -22.30
C PHE A 94 -0.62 5.73 -22.66
#